data_4f985a1a9471f283db7e0acc67bd9ca3
#
_entry.id   4f985a1a9471f283db7e0acc67bd9ca3
#
_cell.length_a   1.000
_cell.length_b   1.000
_cell.length_c   1.000
_cell.angle_alpha   90.00
_cell.angle_beta   90.00
_cell.angle_gamma   90.00
#
_symmetry.space_group_name_H-M   'P 1'
#
loop_
_entity.id
_entity.type
_entity.pdbx_description
1 polymer ?
#
loop_
_entity_poly.entity_id
_entity_poly.type
_entity_poly.pdbx_seq_one_letter_code
_entity_poly.pdbx_strand_id
1 'polypeptide(L)'
;MAQQKKPTALAVMNDFQIVSRYDGMTPEDLEELKDQLEDLDQDTGIACRSIKIPSGGGTAYEVQGEDDDTDPMKTITGVVVFTHRLSGYWPNAYGSSNNPEDKLPTCASMDGKTGIVQKGDNTGEVITCKTCPWNQYGTARDQAGNQARGKACKNMRRLYILMDGDPNLYLLTVPPTSIKDVNNQLAKIAPYADKVVTLSLEKATNAGGTPYSKVVVKRTGVLPPAAAAVVSELHRQIKAQYQNMALTMDDYTAAPERGKAVDVTPDDAEWEAMNGGGDFQEAPPHAPQGPAL
;
A
#
# COMPACT_ATOMS: atom_id res chain seq x y z
N MET A 1 24.37 -24.12 28.81
CA MET A 1 25.07 -23.05 28.04
C MET A 1 24.41 -22.90 26.69
N ALA A 2 23.61 -21.86 26.51
CA ALA A 2 22.96 -21.58 25.23
C ALA A 2 23.99 -21.02 24.26
N GLN A 3 24.23 -21.70 23.15
CA GLN A 3 25.07 -21.20 22.07
C GLN A 3 24.34 -20.00 21.41
N GLN A 4 24.87 -18.81 21.62
CA GLN A 4 24.48 -17.63 20.84
C GLN A 4 24.84 -17.90 19.38
N LYS A 5 23.83 -18.14 18.54
CA LYS A 5 24.00 -18.14 17.07
C LYS A 5 24.55 -16.78 16.68
N LYS A 6 25.81 -16.73 16.21
CA LYS A 6 26.40 -15.54 15.60
C LYS A 6 25.48 -15.08 14.46
N PRO A 7 25.13 -13.79 14.37
CA PRO A 7 24.37 -13.29 13.23
C PRO A 7 25.19 -13.54 11.96
N THR A 8 24.67 -14.37 11.08
CA THR A 8 25.27 -14.57 9.75
C THR A 8 25.24 -13.23 9.04
N ALA A 9 26.41 -12.71 8.69
CA ALA A 9 26.51 -11.50 7.87
C ALA A 9 25.73 -11.76 6.56
N LEU A 10 24.81 -10.86 6.23
CA LEU A 10 24.08 -10.95 4.97
C LEU A 10 25.03 -10.71 3.82
N ALA A 11 24.86 -11.49 2.77
CA ALA A 11 25.61 -11.31 1.54
C ALA A 11 25.29 -9.92 0.94
N VAL A 12 26.32 -9.21 0.52
CA VAL A 12 26.20 -8.04 -0.33
C VAL A 12 25.79 -8.58 -1.71
N MET A 13 24.66 -8.12 -2.23
CA MET A 13 24.17 -8.52 -3.55
C MET A 13 24.80 -7.60 -4.59
N ASN A 14 26.05 -7.94 -5.00
CA ASN A 14 26.77 -7.17 -6.02
C ASN A 14 26.12 -7.25 -7.39
N ASP A 15 25.31 -8.29 -7.62
CA ASP A 15 24.59 -8.52 -8.88
C ASP A 15 23.25 -7.76 -8.94
N PHE A 16 22.81 -7.12 -7.86
CA PHE A 16 21.58 -6.32 -7.87
C PHE A 16 21.79 -5.07 -8.69
N GLN A 17 21.05 -4.96 -9.78
CA GLN A 17 21.15 -3.85 -10.72
C GLN A 17 20.04 -2.82 -10.45
N ILE A 18 20.46 -1.58 -10.16
CA ILE A 18 19.56 -0.44 -10.21
C ILE A 18 19.70 0.15 -11.61
N VAL A 19 18.65 0.02 -12.40
CA VAL A 19 18.57 0.57 -13.75
C VAL A 19 17.71 1.84 -13.71
N SER A 20 18.07 2.86 -14.46
CA SER A 20 17.27 4.06 -14.63
C SER A 20 16.72 4.12 -16.05
N ARG A 21 15.46 4.55 -16.21
CA ARG A 21 14.89 4.87 -17.53
C ARG A 21 15.68 5.94 -18.27
N TYR A 22 16.45 6.71 -17.51
CA TYR A 22 17.15 7.89 -17.97
C TYR A 22 18.65 7.62 -18.10
N ASP A 23 19.06 6.35 -18.01
CA ASP A 23 20.46 5.97 -18.19
C ASP A 23 20.93 6.33 -19.59
N GLY A 24 21.99 7.16 -19.67
CA GLY A 24 22.55 7.65 -20.93
C GLY A 24 21.92 8.95 -21.47
N MET A 25 20.88 9.49 -20.84
CA MET A 25 20.32 10.79 -21.18
C MET A 25 21.23 11.92 -20.68
N THR A 26 21.40 12.95 -21.51
CA THR A 26 22.04 14.20 -21.12
C THR A 26 21.10 15.07 -20.30
N PRO A 27 21.59 16.11 -19.60
CA PRO A 27 20.70 17.09 -18.94
C PRO A 27 19.73 17.75 -19.88
N GLU A 28 20.14 18.00 -21.13
CA GLU A 28 19.29 18.56 -22.17
C GLU A 28 18.17 17.60 -22.57
N ASP A 29 18.48 16.29 -22.75
CA ASP A 29 17.47 15.25 -23.04
C ASP A 29 16.44 15.13 -21.92
N LEU A 30 16.85 15.29 -20.66
CA LEU A 30 15.96 15.24 -19.50
C LEU A 30 15.03 16.48 -19.43
N GLU A 31 15.51 17.64 -19.82
CA GLU A 31 14.74 18.88 -19.89
C GLU A 31 13.71 18.78 -21.01
N GLU A 32 14.11 18.31 -22.20
CA GLU A 32 13.21 18.06 -23.33
C GLU A 32 12.13 17.01 -23.00
N LEU A 33 12.48 15.92 -22.31
CA LEU A 33 11.52 14.92 -21.88
C LEU A 33 10.50 15.53 -20.89
N LYS A 34 10.94 16.40 -20.02
CA LYS A 34 10.06 17.07 -19.07
C LYS A 34 9.06 17.98 -19.76
N ASP A 35 9.53 18.76 -20.73
CA ASP A 35 8.68 19.62 -21.55
C ASP A 35 7.65 18.80 -22.35
N GLN A 36 8.07 17.65 -22.90
CA GLN A 36 7.17 16.71 -23.59
C GLN A 36 6.09 16.14 -22.67
N LEU A 37 6.42 15.81 -21.42
CA LEU A 37 5.45 15.28 -20.46
C LEU A 37 4.47 16.37 -20.01
N GLU A 38 4.92 17.61 -19.86
CA GLU A 38 4.05 18.74 -19.54
C GLU A 38 3.08 19.05 -20.70
N ASP A 39 3.55 18.96 -21.96
CA ASP A 39 2.71 19.18 -23.16
C ASP A 39 1.63 18.07 -23.33
N LEU A 40 1.89 16.88 -22.79
CA LEU A 40 0.93 15.77 -22.77
C LEU A 40 -0.02 15.79 -21.56
N ASP A 41 -0.06 16.87 -20.78
CA ASP A 41 -0.81 16.97 -19.52
C ASP A 41 -0.52 15.80 -18.55
N GLN A 42 0.65 15.17 -18.69
CA GLN A 42 1.07 14.14 -17.78
C GLN A 42 1.61 14.75 -16.50
N ASP A 43 1.15 14.21 -15.37
CA ASP A 43 1.71 14.58 -14.07
C ASP A 43 3.21 14.23 -14.07
N THR A 44 4.06 15.26 -13.95
CA THR A 44 5.52 15.09 -13.81
C THR A 44 5.92 14.47 -12.46
N GLY A 45 4.93 13.99 -11.70
CA GLY A 45 5.09 13.28 -10.45
C GLY A 45 5.80 11.93 -10.60
N ILE A 46 5.87 11.20 -9.49
CA ILE A 46 6.51 9.88 -9.47
C ILE A 46 5.63 8.87 -10.19
N ALA A 47 5.99 8.53 -11.42
CA ALA A 47 5.34 7.45 -12.15
C ALA A 47 5.64 6.10 -11.49
N CYS A 48 4.59 5.36 -11.14
CA CYS A 48 4.69 4.02 -10.57
C CYS A 48 3.81 3.05 -11.34
N ARG A 49 4.33 1.83 -11.58
CA ARG A 49 3.53 0.70 -12.00
C ARG A 49 2.89 0.02 -10.79
N SER A 50 1.72 -0.56 -10.97
CA SER A 50 0.99 -1.19 -9.86
C SER A 50 1.42 -2.64 -9.64
N ILE A 51 1.49 -3.02 -8.35
CA ILE A 51 1.51 -4.41 -7.91
C ILE A 51 0.22 -4.65 -7.14
N LYS A 52 -0.60 -5.58 -7.58
CA LYS A 52 -1.85 -5.94 -6.92
C LYS A 52 -1.77 -7.27 -6.20
N ILE A 53 -2.40 -7.33 -5.04
CA ILE A 53 -2.54 -8.56 -4.26
C ILE A 53 -3.85 -9.22 -4.68
N PRO A 54 -3.85 -10.53 -5.04
CA PRO A 54 -5.09 -11.22 -5.43
C PRO A 54 -6.02 -11.40 -4.24
N SER A 55 -7.32 -11.43 -4.50
CA SER A 55 -8.33 -11.80 -3.51
C SER A 55 -8.33 -13.31 -3.23
N GLY A 56 -9.12 -13.75 -2.24
CA GLY A 56 -9.40 -15.18 -2.02
C GLY A 56 -8.21 -16.05 -1.59
N GLY A 57 -7.07 -15.45 -1.23
CA GLY A 57 -5.88 -16.19 -0.78
C GLY A 57 -5.01 -16.71 -1.93
N GLY A 58 -5.04 -16.06 -3.07
CA GLY A 58 -4.08 -16.29 -4.15
C GLY A 58 -2.64 -16.03 -3.70
N THR A 59 -1.67 -16.72 -4.33
CA THR A 59 -0.25 -16.69 -3.92
C THR A 59 0.68 -16.09 -4.98
N ALA A 60 0.13 -15.45 -6.01
CA ALA A 60 0.89 -14.70 -6.99
C ALA A 60 0.39 -13.26 -7.04
N TYR A 61 1.30 -12.29 -7.04
CA TYR A 61 1.00 -10.89 -7.32
C TYR A 61 0.62 -10.73 -8.79
N GLU A 62 -0.19 -9.73 -9.10
CA GLU A 62 -0.38 -9.23 -10.45
C GLU A 62 0.44 -7.94 -10.60
N VAL A 63 1.44 -7.99 -11.45
CA VAL A 63 2.39 -6.90 -11.68
C VAL A 63 2.06 -6.26 -13.02
N GLN A 64 1.86 -4.96 -13.05
CA GLN A 64 1.57 -4.22 -14.27
C GLN A 64 2.78 -4.22 -15.21
N GLY A 65 2.59 -4.70 -16.44
CA GLY A 65 3.55 -4.71 -17.54
C GLY A 65 3.66 -3.36 -18.27
N GLU A 66 4.22 -3.40 -19.48
CA GLU A 66 4.41 -2.17 -20.30
C GLU A 66 3.13 -1.75 -21.01
N ASP A 67 2.35 -2.70 -21.50
CA ASP A 67 1.16 -2.48 -22.32
C ASP A 67 -0.15 -2.56 -21.51
N ASP A 68 -0.13 -2.16 -20.24
CA ASP A 68 -1.27 -2.28 -19.30
C ASP A 68 -1.74 -3.73 -19.06
N ASP A 69 -1.03 -4.71 -19.54
CA ASP A 69 -1.21 -6.11 -19.16
C ASP A 69 -0.68 -6.38 -17.74
N THR A 70 -0.98 -7.55 -17.21
CA THR A 70 -0.51 -7.95 -15.87
C THR A 70 0.16 -9.31 -15.92
N ASP A 71 1.36 -9.37 -15.34
CA ASP A 71 2.13 -10.61 -15.21
C ASP A 71 1.98 -11.19 -13.79
N PRO A 72 1.66 -12.49 -13.67
CA PRO A 72 1.59 -13.13 -12.37
C PRO A 72 2.99 -13.44 -11.83
N MET A 73 3.36 -12.86 -10.69
CA MET A 73 4.64 -13.10 -10.02
C MET A 73 4.44 -13.72 -8.64
N LYS A 74 5.01 -14.89 -8.38
CA LYS A 74 4.95 -15.55 -7.05
C LYS A 74 5.82 -14.86 -6.01
N THR A 75 6.92 -14.28 -6.46
CA THR A 75 7.88 -13.57 -5.62
C THR A 75 8.39 -12.33 -6.32
N ILE A 76 8.58 -11.27 -5.56
CA ILE A 76 9.16 -10.02 -6.01
C ILE A 76 10.45 -9.81 -5.22
N THR A 77 11.58 -9.73 -5.92
CA THR A 77 12.86 -9.37 -5.29
C THR A 77 13.19 -7.93 -5.61
N GLY A 78 13.42 -7.13 -4.59
CA GLY A 78 13.63 -5.70 -4.78
C GLY A 78 14.02 -4.99 -3.49
N VAL A 79 14.02 -3.67 -3.56
CA VAL A 79 14.29 -2.77 -2.45
C VAL A 79 13.06 -1.93 -2.16
N VAL A 80 12.64 -1.87 -0.90
CA VAL A 80 11.60 -0.94 -0.47
C VAL A 80 12.24 0.45 -0.29
N VAL A 81 12.10 1.28 -1.31
CA VAL A 81 12.68 2.63 -1.33
C VAL A 81 12.02 3.53 -0.30
N PHE A 82 10.70 3.53 -0.25
CA PHE A 82 9.90 4.34 0.67
C PHE A 82 8.63 3.60 1.07
N THR A 83 8.07 3.97 2.21
CA THR A 83 6.77 3.47 2.66
C THR A 83 6.08 4.45 3.57
N HIS A 84 4.76 4.55 3.45
CA HIS A 84 3.93 5.38 4.32
C HIS A 84 2.58 4.73 4.60
N ARG A 85 1.91 5.18 5.65
CA ARG A 85 0.52 4.84 5.93
C ARG A 85 -0.38 5.69 5.06
N LEU A 86 -1.52 5.13 4.69
CA LEU A 86 -2.60 5.87 4.06
C LEU A 86 -3.94 5.32 4.54
N SER A 87 -4.99 6.11 4.35
CA SER A 87 -6.35 5.69 4.69
C SER A 87 -7.33 6.32 3.69
N GLY A 88 -8.34 5.56 3.31
CA GLY A 88 -9.40 6.02 2.43
C GLY A 88 -10.77 5.61 2.92
N TYR A 89 -11.75 6.50 2.80
CA TYR A 89 -13.14 6.22 3.10
C TYR A 89 -13.97 6.29 1.82
N TRP A 90 -14.63 5.19 1.50
CA TRP A 90 -15.61 5.06 0.42
C TRP A 90 -16.94 4.65 1.03
N PRO A 91 -18.03 5.43 0.84
CA PRO A 91 -19.36 5.08 1.37
C PRO A 91 -19.95 3.88 0.65
N ASN A 92 -19.64 3.70 -0.62
CA ASN A 92 -20.16 2.63 -1.47
C ASN A 92 -19.17 1.46 -1.56
N ALA A 93 -19.70 0.25 -1.65
CA ALA A 93 -18.89 -0.94 -1.89
C ALA A 93 -18.26 -0.90 -3.30
N TYR A 94 -17.13 -1.57 -3.47
CA TYR A 94 -16.48 -1.73 -4.77
C TYR A 94 -17.40 -2.39 -5.77
N GLY A 95 -17.45 -1.82 -6.98
CA GLY A 95 -18.28 -2.32 -8.07
C GLY A 95 -19.78 -2.01 -7.95
N SER A 96 -20.20 -1.25 -6.93
CA SER A 96 -21.59 -0.80 -6.78
C SER A 96 -21.97 0.31 -7.76
N SER A 97 -21.00 0.97 -8.38
CA SER A 97 -21.19 2.04 -9.37
C SER A 97 -20.13 1.94 -10.46
N ASN A 98 -20.51 2.26 -11.69
CA ASN A 98 -19.59 2.40 -12.84
C ASN A 98 -19.11 3.83 -13.02
N ASN A 99 -19.47 4.77 -12.13
CA ASN A 99 -19.05 6.15 -12.22
C ASN A 99 -17.55 6.25 -11.82
N PRO A 100 -16.67 6.79 -12.68
CA PRO A 100 -15.27 7.02 -12.37
C PRO A 100 -15.05 7.84 -11.09
N GLU A 101 -15.93 8.80 -10.80
CA GLU A 101 -15.85 9.61 -9.57
C GLU A 101 -15.99 8.76 -8.31
N ASP A 102 -16.69 7.63 -8.34
CA ASP A 102 -16.85 6.74 -7.19
C ASP A 102 -15.57 5.95 -6.88
N LYS A 103 -14.60 5.93 -7.80
CA LYS A 103 -13.27 5.39 -7.53
C LYS A 103 -12.45 6.26 -6.58
N LEU A 104 -12.70 7.56 -6.55
CA LEU A 104 -12.04 8.46 -5.60
C LEU A 104 -12.69 8.32 -4.22
N PRO A 105 -11.90 8.33 -3.13
CA PRO A 105 -12.46 8.30 -1.77
C PRO A 105 -13.19 9.60 -1.44
N THR A 106 -14.20 9.52 -0.59
CA THR A 106 -14.83 10.72 -0.01
C THR A 106 -13.86 11.44 0.92
N CYS A 107 -13.01 10.70 1.63
CA CYS A 107 -11.94 11.25 2.45
C CYS A 107 -10.67 10.42 2.25
N ALA A 108 -9.54 11.10 2.02
CA ALA A 108 -8.23 10.49 1.87
C ALA A 108 -7.25 11.01 2.92
N SER A 109 -6.36 10.14 3.38
CA SER A 109 -5.23 10.50 4.24
C SER A 109 -3.97 9.83 3.72
N MET A 110 -2.94 10.59 3.40
CA MET A 110 -1.67 10.07 2.89
C MET A 110 -0.63 9.81 4.00
N ASP A 111 -0.95 10.12 5.26
CA ASP A 111 -0.09 9.89 6.42
C ASP A 111 -0.73 8.97 7.48
N GLY A 112 -2.02 8.63 7.30
CA GLY A 112 -2.83 7.88 8.27
C GLY A 112 -3.16 8.66 9.55
N LYS A 113 -2.95 9.99 9.56
CA LYS A 113 -3.19 10.87 10.71
C LYS A 113 -4.17 11.99 10.38
N THR A 114 -3.99 12.63 9.23
CA THR A 114 -4.76 13.76 8.77
C THR A 114 -5.48 13.40 7.49
N GLY A 115 -6.80 13.38 7.52
CA GLY A 115 -7.65 13.15 6.36
C GLY A 115 -8.10 14.46 5.75
N ILE A 116 -8.26 14.47 4.43
CA ILE A 116 -8.84 15.58 3.67
C ILE A 116 -10.07 15.07 2.94
N VAL A 117 -11.19 15.75 3.12
CA VAL A 117 -12.43 15.44 2.39
C VAL A 117 -12.24 15.79 0.91
N GLN A 118 -12.49 14.82 0.03
CA GLN A 118 -12.25 14.94 -1.41
C GLN A 118 -13.53 15.25 -2.21
N LYS A 119 -14.70 14.98 -1.63
CA LYS A 119 -16.00 15.08 -2.31
C LYS A 119 -17.08 15.65 -1.40
N GLY A 120 -18.09 16.28 -2.02
CA GLY A 120 -19.27 16.82 -1.35
C GLY A 120 -19.08 18.24 -0.84
N ASP A 121 -20.06 18.71 -0.05
CA ASP A 121 -20.13 20.10 0.44
C ASP A 121 -18.96 20.47 1.35
N ASN A 122 -18.34 19.49 1.99
CA ASN A 122 -17.22 19.69 2.91
C ASN A 122 -15.85 19.43 2.23
N THR A 123 -15.76 19.46 0.92
CA THR A 123 -14.49 19.29 0.18
C THR A 123 -13.43 20.26 0.70
N GLY A 124 -12.24 19.71 1.02
CA GLY A 124 -11.14 20.46 1.61
C GLY A 124 -11.13 20.47 3.15
N GLU A 125 -12.19 19.99 3.83
CA GLU A 125 -12.20 19.87 5.28
C GLU A 125 -11.10 18.92 5.76
N VAL A 126 -10.40 19.33 6.82
CA VAL A 126 -9.30 18.55 7.42
C VAL A 126 -9.84 17.79 8.64
N ILE A 127 -9.70 16.46 8.62
CA ILE A 127 -10.21 15.58 9.67
C ILE A 127 -9.06 14.84 10.35
N THR A 128 -9.08 14.77 11.68
CA THR A 128 -8.14 13.96 12.44
C THR A 128 -8.56 12.48 12.38
N CYS A 129 -7.76 11.62 11.73
CA CYS A 129 -8.08 10.20 11.54
C CYS A 129 -8.31 9.44 12.84
N LYS A 130 -7.59 9.78 13.91
CA LYS A 130 -7.71 9.09 15.23
C LYS A 130 -9.10 9.21 15.83
N THR A 131 -9.75 10.36 15.67
CA THR A 131 -11.09 10.66 16.26
C THR A 131 -12.20 10.56 15.23
N CYS A 132 -11.88 10.29 13.97
CA CYS A 132 -12.87 10.17 12.89
C CYS A 132 -13.82 9.00 13.15
N PRO A 133 -15.15 9.21 13.13
CA PRO A 133 -16.13 8.15 13.38
C PRO A 133 -16.02 6.99 12.39
N TRP A 134 -15.68 7.24 11.13
CA TRP A 134 -15.50 6.21 10.10
C TRP A 134 -14.23 5.35 10.26
N ASN A 135 -13.30 5.81 11.07
CA ASN A 135 -12.07 5.09 11.40
C ASN A 135 -12.15 4.35 12.74
N GLN A 136 -13.35 4.08 13.22
CA GLN A 136 -13.60 3.28 14.41
C GLN A 136 -14.08 1.87 14.02
N TYR A 137 -13.85 0.87 14.91
CA TYR A 137 -14.33 -0.48 14.70
C TYR A 137 -15.85 -0.56 14.75
N GLY A 138 -16.41 -1.50 14.00
CA GLY A 138 -17.85 -1.68 13.90
C GLY A 138 -18.54 -0.64 13.01
N THR A 139 -17.80 0.19 12.30
CA THR A 139 -18.38 1.16 11.36
C THR A 139 -18.45 0.65 9.94
N ALA A 140 -17.77 -0.48 9.61
CA ALA A 140 -17.89 -1.11 8.31
C ALA A 140 -19.33 -1.57 8.03
N ARG A 141 -19.64 -1.67 6.74
CA ARG A 141 -20.91 -2.24 6.26
C ARG A 141 -20.60 -3.39 5.31
N ASP A 142 -21.41 -4.44 5.36
CA ASP A 142 -21.36 -5.51 4.37
C ASP A 142 -22.09 -5.08 3.08
N GLN A 143 -22.11 -5.96 2.08
CA GLN A 143 -22.77 -5.69 0.80
C GLN A 143 -24.31 -5.49 0.93
N ALA A 144 -24.91 -6.01 1.99
CA ALA A 144 -26.33 -5.84 2.30
C ALA A 144 -26.60 -4.57 3.15
N GLY A 145 -25.55 -3.80 3.50
CA GLY A 145 -25.65 -2.59 4.31
C GLY A 145 -25.70 -2.84 5.81
N ASN A 146 -25.61 -4.10 6.27
CA ASN A 146 -25.57 -4.41 7.70
C ASN A 146 -24.23 -4.01 8.30
N GLN A 147 -24.26 -3.75 9.61
CA GLN A 147 -23.03 -3.45 10.36
C GLN A 147 -22.09 -4.65 10.35
N ALA A 148 -20.83 -4.41 10.01
CA ALA A 148 -19.75 -5.38 10.03
C ALA A 148 -18.67 -4.98 11.04
N ARG A 149 -17.84 -5.93 11.44
CA ARG A 149 -16.84 -5.75 12.50
C ARG A 149 -15.72 -4.76 12.14
N GLY A 150 -15.41 -4.59 10.86
CA GLY A 150 -14.29 -3.76 10.40
C GLY A 150 -14.53 -2.26 10.55
N LYS A 151 -13.58 -1.49 10.06
CA LYS A 151 -13.66 -0.03 9.92
C LYS A 151 -14.20 0.33 8.55
N ALA A 152 -15.07 1.33 8.46
CA ALA A 152 -15.51 1.87 7.17
C ALA A 152 -14.34 2.52 6.42
N CYS A 153 -13.50 3.29 7.14
CA CYS A 153 -12.26 3.83 6.60
C CYS A 153 -11.20 2.74 6.51
N LYS A 154 -10.67 2.51 5.30
CA LYS A 154 -9.68 1.46 5.02
C LYS A 154 -8.28 1.99 5.31
N ASN A 155 -7.62 1.40 6.31
CA ASN A 155 -6.24 1.72 6.65
C ASN A 155 -5.30 0.81 5.85
N MET A 156 -4.35 1.39 5.16
CA MET A 156 -3.47 0.69 4.25
C MET A 156 -2.02 1.17 4.43
N ARG A 157 -1.08 0.54 3.74
CA ARG A 157 0.31 0.97 3.65
C ARG A 157 0.80 0.84 2.22
N ARG A 158 1.36 1.90 1.66
CA ARG A 158 2.07 1.85 0.37
C ARG A 158 3.53 1.50 0.56
N LEU A 159 4.03 0.63 -0.30
CA LEU A 159 5.46 0.33 -0.47
C LEU A 159 5.85 0.75 -1.88
N TYR A 160 6.89 1.56 -1.99
CA TYR A 160 7.53 1.91 -3.25
C TYR A 160 8.72 0.98 -3.44
N ILE A 161 8.74 0.22 -4.51
CA ILE A 161 9.66 -0.91 -4.70
C ILE A 161 10.41 -0.72 -6.01
N LEU A 162 11.74 -0.81 -5.95
CA LEU A 162 12.59 -1.05 -7.12
C LEU A 162 12.87 -2.53 -7.23
N MET A 163 12.59 -3.12 -8.38
CA MET A 163 12.94 -4.51 -8.67
C MET A 163 14.35 -4.59 -9.28
N ASP A 164 14.96 -5.76 -9.16
CA ASP A 164 16.28 -6.04 -9.72
C ASP A 164 16.26 -5.99 -11.24
N GLY A 165 17.09 -5.14 -11.83
CA GLY A 165 17.21 -4.99 -13.29
C GLY A 165 16.03 -4.29 -13.98
N ASP A 166 15.07 -3.77 -13.23
CA ASP A 166 13.89 -3.09 -13.79
C ASP A 166 13.98 -1.57 -13.54
N PRO A 167 13.84 -0.72 -14.57
CA PRO A 167 13.92 0.74 -14.44
C PRO A 167 12.68 1.37 -13.84
N ASN A 168 11.60 0.61 -13.62
CA ASN A 168 10.34 1.13 -13.14
C ASN A 168 10.27 1.11 -11.61
N LEU A 169 9.62 2.12 -11.07
CA LEU A 169 9.20 2.13 -9.67
C LEU A 169 7.83 1.47 -9.57
N TYR A 170 7.68 0.57 -8.62
CA TYR A 170 6.44 -0.17 -8.39
C TYR A 170 5.77 0.25 -7.10
N LEU A 171 4.43 0.29 -7.12
CA LEU A 171 3.59 0.64 -5.98
C LEU A 171 2.78 -0.57 -5.53
N LEU A 172 3.06 -1.08 -4.33
CA LEU A 172 2.29 -2.12 -3.68
C LEU A 172 1.49 -1.51 -2.53
N THR A 173 0.17 -1.60 -2.60
CA THR A 173 -0.70 -1.21 -1.49
C THR A 173 -1.02 -2.44 -0.64
N VAL A 174 -0.52 -2.44 0.59
CA VAL A 174 -0.70 -3.52 1.57
C VAL A 174 -2.03 -3.32 2.28
N PRO A 175 -2.94 -4.31 2.24
CA PRO A 175 -4.24 -4.26 2.89
C PRO A 175 -4.12 -4.37 4.42
N PRO A 176 -5.18 -4.01 5.17
CA PRO A 176 -5.20 -4.04 6.63
C PRO A 176 -4.73 -5.37 7.24
N THR A 177 -5.10 -6.48 6.64
CA THR A 177 -4.76 -7.85 7.08
C THR A 177 -3.27 -8.17 7.12
N SER A 178 -2.46 -7.45 6.34
CA SER A 178 -1.00 -7.69 6.25
C SER A 178 -0.15 -6.56 6.86
N ILE A 179 -0.74 -5.43 7.24
CA ILE A 179 0.02 -4.25 7.72
C ILE A 179 0.90 -4.57 8.92
N LYS A 180 0.38 -5.31 9.91
CA LYS A 180 1.11 -5.63 11.14
C LYS A 180 2.38 -6.41 10.82
N ASP A 181 2.26 -7.45 10.02
CA ASP A 181 3.38 -8.32 9.69
C ASP A 181 4.42 -7.57 8.85
N VAL A 182 3.98 -6.81 7.85
CA VAL A 182 4.87 -5.97 7.03
C VAL A 182 5.59 -4.93 7.89
N ASN A 183 4.88 -4.24 8.79
CA ASN A 183 5.49 -3.27 9.71
C ASN A 183 6.55 -3.93 10.59
N ASN A 184 6.23 -5.09 11.18
CA ASN A 184 7.14 -5.82 12.05
C ASN A 184 8.39 -6.28 11.29
N GLN A 185 8.25 -6.75 10.05
CA GLN A 185 9.40 -7.18 9.25
C GLN A 185 10.26 -5.98 8.83
N LEU A 186 9.67 -4.89 8.34
CA LEU A 186 10.40 -3.69 7.97
C LEU A 186 11.11 -3.06 9.18
N ALA A 187 10.48 -3.05 10.36
CA ALA A 187 11.11 -2.56 11.59
C ALA A 187 12.34 -3.37 12.01
N LYS A 188 12.30 -4.71 11.83
CA LYS A 188 13.44 -5.58 12.14
C LYS A 188 14.64 -5.37 11.24
N ILE A 189 14.43 -4.89 10.02
CA ILE A 189 15.48 -4.67 9.03
C ILE A 189 15.84 -3.20 8.84
N ALA A 190 15.26 -2.31 9.62
CA ALA A 190 15.54 -0.88 9.53
C ALA A 190 17.04 -0.55 9.77
N PRO A 191 17.62 0.40 9.01
CA PRO A 191 17.07 1.06 7.85
C PRO A 191 16.82 0.09 6.69
N TYR A 192 15.63 0.15 6.08
CA TYR A 192 15.21 -0.85 5.08
C TYR A 192 15.62 -0.49 3.64
N ALA A 193 15.92 0.77 3.36
CA ALA A 193 16.18 1.27 2.01
C ALA A 193 17.49 0.76 1.37
N ASP A 194 18.39 0.20 2.17
CA ASP A 194 19.61 -0.47 1.70
C ASP A 194 19.51 -2.01 1.75
N LYS A 195 18.33 -2.55 2.08
CA LYS A 195 18.11 -3.99 2.19
C LYS A 195 17.36 -4.52 0.99
N VAL A 196 17.91 -5.55 0.38
CA VAL A 196 17.19 -6.34 -0.62
C VAL A 196 16.24 -7.28 0.12
N VAL A 197 14.98 -7.25 -0.30
CA VAL A 197 13.91 -8.08 0.25
C VAL A 197 13.25 -8.91 -0.84
N THR A 198 12.76 -10.08 -0.46
CA THR A 198 11.83 -10.86 -1.27
C THR A 198 10.45 -10.77 -0.63
N LEU A 199 9.49 -10.32 -1.42
CA LEU A 199 8.07 -10.28 -1.10
C LEU A 199 7.40 -11.52 -1.67
N SER A 200 6.58 -12.21 -0.88
CA SER A 200 5.78 -13.35 -1.30
C SER A 200 4.40 -13.29 -0.67
N LEU A 201 3.47 -14.08 -1.19
CA LEU A 201 2.13 -14.22 -0.64
C LEU A 201 1.95 -15.61 -0.04
N GLU A 202 1.33 -15.65 1.13
CA GLU A 202 0.87 -16.88 1.78
C GLU A 202 -0.65 -16.85 1.89
N LYS A 203 -1.29 -18.00 1.65
CA LYS A 203 -2.72 -18.14 1.91
C LYS A 203 -2.95 -18.19 3.42
N ALA A 204 -3.80 -17.32 3.93
CA ALA A 204 -4.23 -17.28 5.31
C ALA A 204 -5.76 -17.27 5.38
N THR A 205 -6.31 -17.51 6.55
CA THR A 205 -7.76 -17.49 6.79
C THR A 205 -8.01 -16.67 8.04
N ASN A 206 -8.94 -15.72 7.95
CA ASN A 206 -9.34 -14.94 9.11
C ASN A 206 -10.24 -15.75 10.07
N ALA A 207 -10.55 -15.22 11.27
CA ALA A 207 -11.40 -15.90 12.24
C ALA A 207 -12.85 -16.14 11.74
N GLY A 208 -13.29 -15.39 10.74
CA GLY A 208 -14.57 -15.62 10.06
C GLY A 208 -14.54 -16.70 8.98
N GLY A 209 -13.40 -17.38 8.78
CA GLY A 209 -13.25 -18.44 7.77
C GLY A 209 -12.97 -17.94 6.36
N THR A 210 -12.82 -16.62 6.16
CA THR A 210 -12.56 -16.03 4.83
C THR A 210 -11.08 -16.15 4.47
N PRO A 211 -10.72 -16.75 3.33
CA PRO A 211 -9.35 -16.81 2.89
C PRO A 211 -8.85 -15.44 2.38
N TYR A 212 -7.60 -15.11 2.67
CA TYR A 212 -6.94 -13.91 2.17
C TYR A 212 -5.47 -14.16 1.84
N SER A 213 -4.87 -13.25 1.07
CA SER A 213 -3.47 -13.29 0.68
C SER A 213 -2.66 -12.45 1.66
N LYS A 214 -1.79 -13.10 2.44
CA LYS A 214 -0.95 -12.48 3.44
C LYS A 214 0.41 -12.12 2.86
N VAL A 215 0.81 -10.86 2.97
CA VAL A 215 2.13 -10.40 2.50
C VAL A 215 3.22 -10.83 3.48
N VAL A 216 4.25 -11.46 2.96
CA VAL A 216 5.45 -11.89 3.69
C VAL A 216 6.66 -11.15 3.13
N VAL A 217 7.44 -10.52 4.01
CA VAL A 217 8.67 -9.81 3.67
C VAL A 217 9.86 -10.55 4.28
N LYS A 218 10.80 -10.98 3.45
CA LYS A 218 12.05 -11.61 3.90
C LYS A 218 13.24 -10.80 3.40
N ARG A 219 14.16 -10.45 4.29
CA ARG A 219 15.44 -9.87 3.89
C ARG A 219 16.31 -10.95 3.25
N THR A 220 16.79 -10.69 2.04
CA THR A 220 17.62 -11.60 1.25
C THR A 220 19.04 -11.10 1.05
N GLY A 221 19.25 -9.77 1.12
CA GLY A 221 20.57 -9.19 0.93
C GLY A 221 20.70 -7.76 1.42
N VAL A 222 21.83 -7.17 1.07
CA VAL A 222 22.16 -5.76 1.30
C VAL A 222 22.72 -5.19 0.00
N LEU A 223 22.33 -3.97 -0.35
CA LEU A 223 22.88 -3.27 -1.52
C LEU A 223 24.36 -2.92 -1.35
N PRO A 224 25.14 -2.91 -2.44
CA PRO A 224 26.44 -2.26 -2.43
C PRO A 224 26.31 -0.76 -2.14
N PRO A 225 27.34 -0.11 -1.56
CA PRO A 225 27.25 1.30 -1.14
C PRO A 225 26.83 2.28 -2.25
N ALA A 226 27.31 2.07 -3.48
CA ALA A 226 26.94 2.90 -4.64
C ALA A 226 25.43 2.81 -4.94
N ALA A 227 24.89 1.61 -5.01
CA ALA A 227 23.45 1.38 -5.24
C ALA A 227 22.60 1.93 -4.06
N ALA A 228 23.06 1.75 -2.82
CA ALA A 228 22.39 2.30 -1.65
C ALA A 228 22.31 3.83 -1.68
N ALA A 229 23.32 4.51 -2.23
CA ALA A 229 23.31 5.97 -2.40
C ALA A 229 22.22 6.41 -3.40
N VAL A 230 22.06 5.72 -4.52
CA VAL A 230 21.00 5.99 -5.50
C VAL A 230 19.62 5.80 -4.87
N VAL A 231 19.40 4.69 -4.17
CA VAL A 231 18.13 4.44 -3.47
C VAL A 231 17.84 5.52 -2.42
N SER A 232 18.85 5.99 -1.71
CA SER A 232 18.70 7.07 -0.71
C SER A 232 18.28 8.39 -1.33
N GLU A 233 18.77 8.70 -2.54
CA GLU A 233 18.33 9.88 -3.29
C GLU A 233 16.88 9.75 -3.71
N LEU A 234 16.51 8.61 -4.34
CA LEU A 234 15.15 8.33 -4.76
C LEU A 234 14.18 8.34 -3.55
N HIS A 235 14.61 7.82 -2.40
CA HIS A 235 13.84 7.91 -1.15
C HIS A 235 13.49 9.37 -0.80
N ARG A 236 14.45 10.30 -0.91
CA ARG A 236 14.22 11.73 -0.63
C ARG A 236 13.23 12.35 -1.62
N GLN A 237 13.34 12.03 -2.89
CA GLN A 237 12.45 12.51 -3.94
C GLN A 237 11.01 12.04 -3.71
N ILE A 238 10.82 10.73 -3.47
CA ILE A 238 9.49 10.17 -3.18
C ILE A 238 8.91 10.79 -1.90
N LYS A 239 9.71 10.92 -0.84
CA LYS A 239 9.27 11.52 0.42
C LYS A 239 8.83 12.98 0.28
N ALA A 240 9.37 13.72 -0.67
CA ALA A 240 8.96 15.09 -0.94
C ALA A 240 7.61 15.19 -1.66
N GLN A 241 7.22 14.16 -2.43
CA GLN A 241 6.08 14.23 -3.35
C GLN A 241 4.94 13.25 -3.04
N TYR A 242 5.14 12.23 -2.17
CA TYR A 242 4.15 11.16 -1.97
C TYR A 242 2.75 11.65 -1.54
N GLN A 243 2.65 12.83 -0.92
CA GLN A 243 1.39 13.39 -0.48
C GLN A 243 0.53 13.93 -1.64
N ASN A 244 1.14 14.20 -2.78
CA ASN A 244 0.46 14.68 -3.98
C ASN A 244 -0.11 13.54 -4.82
N MET A 245 0.25 12.29 -4.51
CA MET A 245 -0.25 11.13 -5.25
C MET A 245 -1.71 10.86 -4.91
N ALA A 246 -2.51 10.63 -5.95
CA ALA A 246 -3.91 10.27 -5.77
C ALA A 246 -4.06 8.92 -5.03
N LEU A 247 -5.15 8.78 -4.28
CA LEU A 247 -5.63 7.52 -3.73
C LEU A 247 -6.93 7.17 -4.43
N THR A 248 -6.99 6.00 -5.03
CA THR A 248 -8.17 5.51 -5.73
C THR A 248 -8.64 4.19 -5.12
N MET A 249 -9.86 3.77 -5.47
CA MET A 249 -10.38 2.47 -5.07
C MET A 249 -9.54 1.32 -5.65
N ASP A 250 -8.92 1.51 -6.80
CA ASP A 250 -8.03 0.52 -7.42
C ASP A 250 -6.78 0.23 -6.58
N ASP A 251 -6.37 1.17 -5.72
CA ASP A 251 -5.29 0.96 -4.75
C ASP A 251 -5.70 0.04 -3.59
N TYR A 252 -6.98 0.03 -3.26
CA TYR A 252 -7.52 -0.74 -2.15
C TYR A 252 -7.96 -2.13 -2.59
N THR A 253 -8.50 -2.25 -3.80
CA THR A 253 -9.05 -3.51 -4.26
C THR A 253 -7.95 -4.48 -4.63
N ALA A 254 -8.06 -5.68 -4.07
CA ALA A 254 -7.37 -6.83 -4.59
C ALA A 254 -7.71 -6.98 -6.08
N ALA A 255 -6.75 -7.47 -6.86
CA ALA A 255 -7.04 -7.90 -8.22
C ALA A 255 -8.25 -8.84 -8.18
N PRO A 256 -9.29 -8.62 -8.98
CA PRO A 256 -10.46 -9.45 -8.92
C PRO A 256 -10.08 -10.90 -9.23
N GLU A 257 -10.34 -11.83 -8.31
CA GLU A 257 -10.58 -13.18 -8.77
C GLU A 257 -11.70 -13.04 -9.82
N ARG A 258 -11.50 -13.58 -10.99
CA ARG A 258 -12.52 -13.54 -12.03
C ARG A 258 -13.84 -14.01 -11.43
N GLY A 259 -14.58 -13.10 -10.78
CA GLY A 259 -15.90 -13.31 -10.26
C GLY A 259 -16.31 -12.79 -8.88
N LYS A 260 -15.44 -12.41 -7.95
CA LYS A 260 -15.90 -11.90 -6.63
C LYS A 260 -14.86 -10.98 -5.95
N ALA A 261 -15.27 -9.75 -5.65
CA ALA A 261 -14.54 -8.89 -4.71
C ALA A 261 -14.77 -9.36 -3.26
N VAL A 262 -13.71 -9.56 -2.49
CA VAL A 262 -13.77 -9.96 -1.08
C VAL A 262 -13.27 -8.80 -0.21
N ASP A 263 -14.05 -8.41 0.80
CA ASP A 263 -13.61 -7.45 1.82
C ASP A 263 -12.55 -8.11 2.72
N VAL A 264 -11.33 -7.57 2.74
CA VAL A 264 -10.17 -8.08 3.46
C VAL A 264 -9.95 -7.31 4.76
N THR A 265 -11.00 -7.01 5.52
CA THR A 265 -10.86 -6.39 6.84
C THR A 265 -10.34 -7.38 7.89
N PRO A 266 -9.42 -6.98 8.78
CA PRO A 266 -8.96 -7.81 9.89
C PRO A 266 -10.13 -8.15 10.83
N ASP A 267 -10.08 -9.33 11.43
CA ASP A 267 -11.03 -9.69 12.48
C ASP A 267 -10.65 -9.10 13.87
N ASP A 268 -11.55 -9.26 14.84
CA ASP A 268 -11.38 -8.69 16.18
C ASP A 268 -10.14 -9.25 16.91
N ALA A 269 -9.81 -10.53 16.74
CA ALA A 269 -8.66 -11.15 17.41
C ALA A 269 -7.34 -10.61 16.83
N GLU A 270 -7.26 -10.40 15.54
CA GLU A 270 -6.12 -9.74 14.89
C GLU A 270 -6.02 -8.27 15.33
N TRP A 271 -7.17 -7.62 15.50
CA TRP A 271 -7.23 -6.25 15.97
C TRP A 271 -6.77 -6.09 17.43
N GLU A 272 -7.27 -6.91 18.35
CA GLU A 272 -6.85 -6.89 19.76
C GLU A 272 -5.35 -7.16 19.87
N ALA A 273 -4.84 -8.09 19.08
CA ALA A 273 -3.40 -8.35 19.01
C ALA A 273 -2.59 -7.18 18.44
N MET A 274 -3.19 -6.33 17.59
CA MET A 274 -2.53 -5.16 17.00
C MET A 274 -2.47 -3.96 17.94
N ASN A 275 -3.45 -3.77 18.83
CA ASN A 275 -3.58 -2.55 19.63
C ASN A 275 -3.30 -2.74 21.14
N GLY A 276 -3.00 -3.95 21.61
CA GLY A 276 -2.71 -4.26 23.02
C GLY A 276 -3.82 -3.76 23.94
N GLY A 277 -4.79 -4.62 24.25
CA GLY A 277 -5.73 -4.57 25.37
C GLY A 277 -6.11 -3.20 25.95
N GLY A 278 -6.74 -2.33 25.16
CA GLY A 278 -7.41 -1.14 25.67
C GLY A 278 -8.91 -1.39 25.72
N ASP A 279 -9.54 -1.07 26.85
CA ASP A 279 -10.97 -1.24 27.10
C ASP A 279 -11.84 -0.82 25.90
N PHE A 280 -12.62 -1.77 25.41
CA PHE A 280 -13.66 -1.53 24.43
C PHE A 280 -14.69 -0.56 25.01
N GLN A 281 -14.75 0.67 24.50
CA GLN A 281 -15.99 1.41 24.57
C GLN A 281 -16.93 0.88 23.49
N GLU A 282 -18.03 0.30 23.93
CA GLU A 282 -19.12 -0.14 23.07
C GLU A 282 -19.50 1.01 22.12
N ALA A 283 -19.47 0.73 20.82
CA ALA A 283 -19.83 1.73 19.80
C ALA A 283 -21.26 2.22 20.08
N PRO A 284 -21.53 3.52 20.02
CA PRO A 284 -22.87 4.04 20.27
C PRO A 284 -23.87 3.37 19.33
N PRO A 285 -25.10 3.07 19.81
CA PRO A 285 -26.09 2.25 19.10
C PRO A 285 -26.56 2.84 17.75
N HIS A 286 -26.17 4.04 17.43
CA HIS A 286 -26.42 4.69 16.15
C HIS A 286 -25.11 5.31 15.65
N ALA A 287 -24.54 4.71 14.62
CA ALA A 287 -23.57 5.43 13.81
C ALA A 287 -24.24 6.74 13.36
N PRO A 288 -23.66 7.91 13.62
CA PRO A 288 -24.24 9.14 13.12
C PRO A 288 -24.36 9.00 11.60
N GLN A 289 -25.55 9.32 11.07
CA GLN A 289 -25.67 9.54 9.64
C GLN A 289 -24.65 10.63 9.35
N GLY A 290 -23.66 10.29 8.51
CA GLY A 290 -22.64 11.23 8.13
C GLY A 290 -23.29 12.53 7.68
N PRO A 291 -22.59 13.65 7.74
CA PRO A 291 -23.12 14.88 7.17
C PRO A 291 -23.60 14.54 5.76
N ALA A 292 -24.81 14.97 5.44
CA ALA A 292 -25.36 14.83 4.11
C ALA A 292 -24.37 15.51 3.16
N LEU A 293 -23.67 14.67 2.37
CA LEU A 293 -22.74 15.13 1.36
C LEU A 293 -23.51 15.49 0.11
#